data_6132d0e06440b740f9a52d66d31613d8
#
_entry.id   6132d0e06440b740f9a52d66d31613d8
#
_cell.length_a   1.000
_cell.length_b   1.000
_cell.length_c   1.000
_cell.angle_alpha   90.00
_cell.angle_beta   90.00
_cell.angle_gamma   90.00
#
_symmetry.space_group_name_H-M   'P 1'
#
loop_
_entity.id
_entity.type
_entity.pdbx_description
1 polymer ?
#
loop_
_entity_poly.entity_id
_entity_poly.type
_entity_poly.pdbx_seq_one_letter_code
_entity_poly.pdbx_strand_id
1 'polypeptide(L)'
;MNERQKEFNNNQAIIDGMTEDYNKFLAVAKTDKDGNRLNLIKLDDFPSVDEKAIGKKLQQIAKNATTGGQYVRVGELYGFPIKVISETSLASGLATIENRFVIEGHYKYTFNNGHLAMADPKAAATNFLNALEKIPGIISHRKEKNEALAKDIPQLQELAGKVWKKEDELKQLKSELSALDRKIQLELAPPAPVSEEQEQKQDLDTFKLETIHTVNPNKDFIYIKPENGYNKGRKI
;
A
#
# COMPACT_ATOMS: atom_id res chain seq x y z
N MET A 1 8.14 16.61 -8.49
CA MET A 1 7.04 17.51 -8.09
C MET A 1 5.68 16.84 -8.24
N ASN A 2 5.38 16.27 -9.39
CA ASN A 2 4.10 15.61 -9.67
C ASN A 2 3.79 14.41 -8.73
N GLU A 3 4.81 13.69 -8.25
CA GLU A 3 4.64 12.54 -7.35
C GLU A 3 4.16 12.93 -5.95
N ARG A 4 4.71 14.00 -5.35
CA ARG A 4 4.30 14.47 -4.02
C ARG A 4 2.85 14.96 -4.02
N GLN A 5 2.45 15.67 -5.10
CA GLN A 5 1.07 16.11 -5.25
C GLN A 5 0.12 14.92 -5.44
N LYS A 6 0.53 13.90 -6.20
CA LYS A 6 -0.25 12.66 -6.34
C LYS A 6 -0.37 11.93 -5.01
N GLU A 7 0.73 11.85 -4.24
CA GLU A 7 0.72 11.23 -2.90
C GLU A 7 -0.23 11.95 -1.96
N PHE A 8 -0.20 13.29 -1.93
CA PHE A 8 -1.12 14.11 -1.13
C PHE A 8 -2.58 13.83 -1.50
N ASN A 9 -2.91 13.89 -2.80
CA ASN A 9 -4.27 13.67 -3.27
C ASN A 9 -4.76 12.24 -2.99
N ASN A 10 -3.88 11.25 -3.18
CA ASN A 10 -4.20 9.85 -2.87
C ASN A 10 -4.44 9.64 -1.37
N ASN A 11 -3.60 10.22 -0.52
CA ASN A 11 -3.81 10.18 0.93
C ASN A 11 -5.11 10.85 1.34
N GLN A 12 -5.48 11.98 0.70
CA GLN A 12 -6.73 12.65 0.99
C GLN A 12 -7.94 11.78 0.61
N ALA A 13 -7.94 11.17 -0.56
CA ALA A 13 -9.00 10.26 -0.97
C ALA A 13 -9.15 9.05 -0.01
N ILE A 14 -8.02 8.53 0.49
CA ILE A 14 -8.03 7.45 1.50
C ILE A 14 -8.64 7.96 2.81
N ILE A 15 -8.25 9.13 3.29
CA ILE A 15 -8.80 9.76 4.51
C ILE A 15 -10.31 9.91 4.39
N ASP A 16 -10.80 10.39 3.25
CA ASP A 16 -12.21 10.63 3.02
C ASP A 16 -13.01 9.32 3.03
N GLY A 17 -12.58 8.31 2.29
CA GLY A 17 -13.24 7.00 2.27
C GLY A 17 -13.19 6.28 3.63
N MET A 18 -12.08 6.38 4.37
CA MET A 18 -11.99 5.83 5.73
C MET A 18 -12.89 6.57 6.71
N THR A 19 -13.03 7.88 6.55
CA THR A 19 -13.94 8.70 7.36
C THR A 19 -15.39 8.31 7.12
N GLU A 20 -15.78 8.07 5.87
CA GLU A 20 -17.10 7.58 5.54
C GLU A 20 -17.38 6.21 6.17
N ASP A 21 -16.45 5.26 6.04
CA ASP A 21 -16.58 3.93 6.65
C ASP A 21 -16.71 4.03 8.17
N TYR A 22 -15.89 4.85 8.81
CA TYR A 22 -15.96 5.03 10.26
C TYR A 22 -17.27 5.67 10.71
N ASN A 23 -17.79 6.65 9.97
CA ASN A 23 -19.08 7.28 10.24
C ASN A 23 -20.24 6.28 10.07
N LYS A 24 -20.19 5.41 9.05
CA LYS A 24 -21.14 4.31 8.87
C LYS A 24 -21.11 3.35 10.07
N PHE A 25 -19.91 2.99 10.51
CA PHE A 25 -19.74 2.15 11.68
C PHE A 25 -20.32 2.81 12.94
N LEU A 26 -20.01 4.08 13.21
CA LEU A 26 -20.52 4.81 14.37
C LEU A 26 -22.05 4.91 14.38
N ALA A 27 -22.67 5.07 13.22
CA ALA A 27 -24.13 5.21 13.11
C ALA A 27 -24.89 3.95 13.54
N VAL A 28 -24.26 2.76 13.45
CA VAL A 28 -24.91 1.47 13.77
C VAL A 28 -24.30 0.74 14.94
N ALA A 29 -23.13 1.17 15.42
CA ALA A 29 -22.43 0.56 16.52
C ALA A 29 -23.22 0.70 17.82
N LYS A 30 -23.33 -0.41 18.56
CA LYS A 30 -24.02 -0.47 19.86
C LYS A 30 -22.99 -0.58 20.97
N THR A 31 -23.30 0.02 22.11
CA THR A 31 -22.48 -0.06 23.32
C THR A 31 -23.23 -0.78 24.44
N ASP A 32 -22.49 -1.38 25.35
CA ASP A 32 -23.02 -1.90 26.61
C ASP A 32 -23.24 -0.76 27.60
N LYS A 33 -23.65 -1.14 28.87
CA LYS A 33 -23.89 -0.18 29.95
C LYS A 33 -22.61 0.53 30.43
N ASP A 34 -21.46 -0.06 30.18
CA ASP A 34 -20.14 0.44 30.58
C ASP A 34 -19.50 1.28 29.49
N GLY A 35 -20.20 1.46 28.36
CA GLY A 35 -19.73 2.24 27.21
C GLY A 35 -18.83 1.46 26.23
N ASN A 36 -18.59 0.17 26.46
CA ASN A 36 -17.82 -0.66 25.54
C ASN A 36 -18.66 -1.05 24.33
N ARG A 37 -18.06 -1.10 23.14
CA ARG A 37 -18.76 -1.51 21.93
C ARG A 37 -19.05 -3.01 21.96
N LEU A 38 -20.28 -3.36 21.60
CA LEU A 38 -20.68 -4.74 21.46
C LEU A 38 -20.09 -5.35 20.20
N ASN A 39 -19.63 -6.58 20.27
CA ASN A 39 -19.10 -7.32 19.12
C ASN A 39 -20.21 -8.17 18.48
N LEU A 40 -21.00 -7.55 17.59
CA LEU A 40 -22.18 -8.15 16.96
C LEU A 40 -21.87 -8.83 15.63
N ILE A 41 -20.89 -9.74 15.60
CA ILE A 41 -20.56 -10.53 14.42
C ILE A 41 -21.72 -11.48 14.10
N LYS A 42 -22.07 -11.55 12.82
CA LYS A 42 -22.96 -12.55 12.25
C LYS A 42 -22.18 -13.35 11.21
N LEU A 43 -22.06 -14.64 11.40
CA LEU A 43 -21.48 -15.54 10.40
C LEU A 43 -22.60 -16.09 9.52
N ASP A 44 -22.34 -16.19 8.20
CA ASP A 44 -23.35 -16.58 7.21
C ASP A 44 -23.92 -17.99 7.49
N ASP A 45 -23.07 -18.94 7.89
CA ASP A 45 -23.45 -20.34 8.13
C ASP A 45 -23.50 -20.73 9.62
N PHE A 46 -23.54 -19.75 10.53
CA PHE A 46 -23.48 -20.02 11.96
C PHE A 46 -24.30 -19.01 12.77
N PRO A 47 -25.59 -19.24 13.01
CA PRO A 47 -26.48 -18.31 13.71
C PRO A 47 -26.24 -18.36 15.21
N SER A 48 -25.13 -17.84 15.71
CA SER A 48 -24.81 -17.74 17.13
C SER A 48 -24.60 -16.28 17.51
N VAL A 49 -24.94 -15.93 18.75
CA VAL A 49 -24.65 -14.63 19.38
C VAL A 49 -23.56 -14.75 20.45
N ASP A 50 -23.11 -15.96 20.77
CA ASP A 50 -22.04 -16.20 21.74
C ASP A 50 -20.68 -15.93 21.08
N GLU A 51 -19.97 -14.91 21.57
CA GLU A 51 -18.66 -14.52 21.06
C GLU A 51 -17.63 -15.67 21.05
N LYS A 52 -17.68 -16.52 22.09
CA LYS A 52 -16.73 -17.65 22.18
C LYS A 52 -17.04 -18.73 21.13
N ALA A 53 -18.31 -18.98 20.88
CA ALA A 53 -18.74 -19.92 19.84
C ALA A 53 -18.40 -19.37 18.44
N ILE A 54 -18.66 -18.10 18.20
CA ILE A 54 -18.29 -17.40 16.96
C ILE A 54 -16.77 -17.46 16.74
N GLY A 55 -15.99 -17.15 17.79
CA GLY A 55 -14.53 -17.21 17.73
C GLY A 55 -13.99 -18.59 17.39
N LYS A 56 -14.55 -19.67 17.99
CA LYS A 56 -14.20 -21.05 17.64
C LYS A 56 -14.51 -21.38 16.18
N LYS A 57 -15.66 -20.91 15.67
CA LYS A 57 -16.01 -21.11 14.25
C LYS A 57 -15.05 -20.36 13.33
N LEU A 58 -14.68 -19.12 13.66
CA LEU A 58 -13.69 -18.35 12.92
C LEU A 58 -12.31 -19.04 12.94
N GLN A 59 -11.88 -19.60 14.07
CA GLN A 59 -10.64 -20.37 14.16
C GLN A 59 -10.69 -21.64 13.30
N GLN A 60 -11.86 -22.30 13.18
CA GLN A 60 -12.03 -23.43 12.24
C GLN A 60 -11.90 -22.97 10.79
N ILE A 61 -12.52 -21.84 10.43
CA ILE A 61 -12.38 -21.24 9.10
C ILE A 61 -10.91 -20.90 8.84
N ALA A 62 -10.22 -20.28 9.82
CA ALA A 62 -8.80 -19.94 9.70
C ALA A 62 -7.90 -21.15 9.43
N LYS A 63 -8.24 -22.33 9.95
CA LYS A 63 -7.50 -23.58 9.72
C LYS A 63 -7.79 -24.23 8.38
N ASN A 64 -9.03 -24.16 7.93
CA ASN A 64 -9.55 -25.03 6.88
C ASN A 64 -9.91 -24.29 5.57
N ALA A 65 -9.95 -22.96 5.58
CA ALA A 65 -10.32 -22.21 4.38
C ALA A 65 -9.32 -22.44 3.26
N THR A 66 -9.86 -22.63 2.05
CA THR A 66 -9.09 -22.76 0.81
C THR A 66 -9.79 -21.90 -0.24
N THR A 67 -9.33 -20.67 -0.41
CA THR A 67 -10.03 -19.69 -1.26
C THR A 67 -9.41 -19.50 -2.65
N GLY A 68 -8.26 -20.14 -2.90
CA GLY A 68 -7.56 -19.99 -4.18
C GLY A 68 -7.10 -18.55 -4.46
N GLY A 69 -6.77 -17.77 -3.40
CA GLY A 69 -6.34 -16.38 -3.55
C GLY A 69 -7.47 -15.39 -3.74
N GLN A 70 -8.73 -15.80 -3.60
CA GLN A 70 -9.88 -14.91 -3.70
C GLN A 70 -10.47 -14.60 -2.32
N TYR A 71 -11.11 -13.42 -2.21
CA TYR A 71 -11.82 -13.03 -1.00
C TYR A 71 -13.18 -13.71 -0.94
N VAL A 72 -13.38 -14.60 0.03
CA VAL A 72 -14.63 -15.31 0.27
C VAL A 72 -15.31 -14.71 1.51
N ARG A 73 -16.58 -14.30 1.36
CA ARG A 73 -17.37 -13.81 2.48
C ARG A 73 -17.66 -14.95 3.45
N VAL A 74 -17.57 -14.64 4.75
CA VAL A 74 -17.85 -15.58 5.86
C VAL A 74 -18.85 -15.02 6.87
N GLY A 75 -19.18 -13.73 6.77
CA GLY A 75 -20.10 -13.07 7.67
C GLY A 75 -20.07 -11.56 7.55
N GLU A 76 -20.57 -10.89 8.59
CA GLU A 76 -20.58 -9.44 8.67
C GLU A 76 -20.43 -8.94 10.12
N LEU A 77 -19.93 -7.72 10.27
CA LEU A 77 -19.97 -6.95 11.52
C LEU A 77 -20.52 -5.56 11.23
N TYR A 78 -21.65 -5.20 11.81
CA TYR A 78 -22.30 -3.89 11.60
C TYR A 78 -22.57 -3.54 10.13
N GLY A 79 -22.90 -4.55 9.31
CA GLY A 79 -23.13 -4.39 7.88
C GLY A 79 -21.86 -4.36 7.01
N PHE A 80 -20.68 -4.42 7.63
CA PHE A 80 -19.41 -4.59 6.92
C PHE A 80 -19.14 -6.07 6.67
N PRO A 81 -18.97 -6.53 5.42
CA PRO A 81 -18.63 -7.92 5.13
C PRO A 81 -17.30 -8.34 5.75
N ILE A 82 -17.29 -9.49 6.40
CA ILE A 82 -16.08 -10.19 6.82
C ILE A 82 -15.72 -11.18 5.74
N LYS A 83 -14.49 -11.11 5.23
CA LYS A 83 -13.97 -12.00 4.19
C LYS A 83 -12.70 -12.68 4.64
N VAL A 84 -12.46 -13.87 4.12
CA VAL A 84 -11.21 -14.63 4.28
C VAL A 84 -10.52 -14.78 2.93
N ILE A 85 -9.20 -14.75 2.93
CA ILE A 85 -8.34 -15.05 1.78
C ILE A 85 -7.28 -16.05 2.19
N SER A 86 -7.05 -17.06 1.34
CA SER A 86 -5.95 -18.03 1.50
C SER A 86 -4.81 -17.62 0.59
N GLU A 87 -3.66 -17.34 1.18
CA GLU A 87 -2.44 -16.97 0.47
C GLU A 87 -1.39 -18.07 0.64
N THR A 88 -0.65 -18.35 -0.43
CA THR A 88 0.49 -19.28 -0.34
C THR A 88 1.71 -18.50 0.11
N SER A 89 2.24 -18.84 1.27
CA SER A 89 3.50 -18.30 1.78
C SER A 89 4.61 -19.33 1.58
N LEU A 90 5.73 -18.88 1.03
CA LEU A 90 6.96 -19.68 0.90
C LEU A 90 7.90 -19.36 2.06
N ALA A 91 7.55 -19.82 3.25
CA ALA A 91 8.43 -19.71 4.40
C ALA A 91 9.33 -20.95 4.49
N SER A 92 10.65 -20.74 4.59
CA SER A 92 11.65 -21.82 4.78
C SER A 92 11.64 -22.90 3.69
N GLY A 93 11.26 -22.54 2.45
CA GLY A 93 11.24 -23.48 1.31
C GLY A 93 10.04 -24.42 1.27
N LEU A 94 9.13 -24.33 2.23
CA LEU A 94 7.86 -25.06 2.24
C LEU A 94 6.71 -24.11 1.91
N ALA A 95 5.88 -24.54 0.96
CA ALA A 95 4.64 -23.82 0.66
C ALA A 95 3.62 -24.08 1.78
N THR A 96 3.27 -23.01 2.52
CA THR A 96 2.22 -23.06 3.54
C THR A 96 1.07 -22.18 3.11
N ILE A 97 -0.16 -22.60 3.41
CA ILE A 97 -1.36 -21.79 3.19
C ILE A 97 -1.62 -21.00 4.47
N GLU A 98 -1.65 -19.67 4.32
CA GLU A 98 -2.03 -18.75 5.40
C GLU A 98 -3.38 -18.12 5.10
N ASN A 99 -4.30 -18.23 6.07
CA ASN A 99 -5.62 -17.64 5.96
C ASN A 99 -5.67 -16.31 6.71
N ARG A 100 -5.99 -15.24 5.99
CA ARG A 100 -6.12 -13.90 6.53
C ARG A 100 -7.55 -13.40 6.38
N PHE A 101 -7.99 -12.64 7.37
CA PHE A 101 -9.32 -12.06 7.41
C PHE A 101 -9.28 -10.55 7.23
N VAL A 102 -10.29 -10.03 6.55
CA VAL A 102 -10.48 -8.60 6.34
C VAL A 102 -11.92 -8.21 6.62
N ILE A 103 -12.14 -6.98 7.04
CA ILE A 103 -13.44 -6.31 6.98
C ILE A 103 -13.42 -5.38 5.78
N GLU A 104 -14.43 -5.47 4.93
CA GLU A 104 -14.51 -4.68 3.71
C GLU A 104 -15.46 -3.50 3.88
N GLY A 105 -14.93 -2.30 3.65
CA GLY A 105 -15.66 -1.05 3.46
C GLY A 105 -15.24 -0.45 2.12
N HIS A 106 -15.02 0.85 2.05
CA HIS A 106 -14.29 1.47 0.94
C HIS A 106 -12.87 0.91 0.85
N TYR A 107 -12.32 0.52 2.00
CA TYR A 107 -11.03 -0.14 2.12
C TYR A 107 -11.18 -1.46 2.88
N LYS A 108 -10.12 -2.28 2.81
CA LYS A 108 -10.05 -3.52 3.57
C LYS A 108 -9.30 -3.28 4.88
N TYR A 109 -9.99 -3.46 5.99
CA TYR A 109 -9.45 -3.26 7.33
C TYR A 109 -9.03 -4.58 7.94
N THR A 110 -7.86 -4.59 8.57
CA THR A 110 -7.34 -5.77 9.26
C THR A 110 -6.83 -5.41 10.64
N PHE A 111 -6.91 -6.35 11.55
CA PHE A 111 -6.19 -6.35 12.82
C PHE A 111 -5.18 -7.48 12.79
N ASN A 112 -3.98 -7.27 13.31
CA ASN A 112 -2.90 -8.28 13.32
C ASN A 112 -2.66 -8.90 11.93
N ASN A 113 -2.57 -8.07 10.89
CA ASN A 113 -2.41 -8.49 9.49
C ASN A 113 -3.46 -9.50 8.99
N GLY A 114 -4.63 -9.54 9.62
CA GLY A 114 -5.69 -10.47 9.29
C GLY A 114 -5.56 -11.85 9.94
N HIS A 115 -4.53 -12.09 10.76
CA HIS A 115 -4.39 -13.34 11.50
C HIS A 115 -5.24 -13.32 12.76
N LEU A 116 -5.94 -14.42 13.01
CA LEU A 116 -6.76 -14.56 14.21
C LEU A 116 -5.95 -15.06 15.40
N ALA A 117 -6.39 -14.71 16.62
CA ALA A 117 -5.86 -15.26 17.85
C ALA A 117 -6.26 -16.73 17.98
N MET A 118 -5.36 -17.66 17.69
CA MET A 118 -5.66 -19.10 17.67
C MET A 118 -5.75 -19.72 19.08
N ALA A 119 -5.17 -19.08 20.09
CA ALA A 119 -5.20 -19.55 21.47
C ALA A 119 -6.48 -19.12 22.22
N ASP A 120 -7.08 -17.99 21.84
CA ASP A 120 -8.26 -17.43 22.51
C ASP A 120 -9.38 -17.15 21.50
N PRO A 121 -10.48 -17.93 21.53
CA PRO A 121 -11.61 -17.71 20.63
C PRO A 121 -12.28 -16.34 20.79
N LYS A 122 -12.35 -15.81 22.02
CA LYS A 122 -12.94 -14.48 22.24
C LYS A 122 -12.09 -13.39 21.58
N ALA A 123 -10.77 -13.46 21.76
CA ALA A 123 -9.86 -12.54 21.08
C ALA A 123 -9.93 -12.68 19.55
N ALA A 124 -10.13 -13.90 19.02
CA ALA A 124 -10.33 -14.11 17.59
C ALA A 124 -11.59 -13.39 17.06
N ALA A 125 -12.68 -13.42 17.79
CA ALA A 125 -13.89 -12.68 17.44
C ALA A 125 -13.69 -11.16 17.56
N THR A 126 -12.97 -10.69 18.56
CA THR A 126 -12.75 -9.25 18.82
C THR A 126 -11.84 -8.59 17.77
N ASN A 127 -11.05 -9.36 17.02
CA ASN A 127 -10.15 -8.82 15.99
C ASN A 127 -10.86 -7.91 14.98
N PHE A 128 -12.09 -8.22 14.63
CA PHE A 128 -12.84 -7.44 13.63
C PHE A 128 -13.32 -6.10 14.20
N LEU A 129 -13.79 -6.09 15.42
CA LEU A 129 -14.15 -4.85 16.12
C LEU A 129 -12.92 -3.94 16.28
N ASN A 130 -11.80 -4.52 16.72
CA ASN A 130 -10.52 -3.80 16.84
C ASN A 130 -10.04 -3.21 15.51
N ALA A 131 -10.31 -3.89 14.37
CA ALA A 131 -9.95 -3.37 13.05
C ALA A 131 -10.73 -2.08 12.73
N LEU A 132 -12.02 -2.03 13.03
CA LEU A 132 -12.84 -0.82 12.82
C LEU A 132 -12.50 0.29 13.83
N GLU A 133 -12.23 -0.03 15.07
CA GLU A 133 -11.86 0.94 16.11
C GLU A 133 -10.50 1.59 15.88
N LYS A 134 -9.61 0.96 15.13
CA LYS A 134 -8.32 1.55 14.75
C LYS A 134 -8.39 2.56 13.62
N ILE A 135 -9.50 2.65 12.89
CA ILE A 135 -9.66 3.57 11.75
C ILE A 135 -9.31 5.01 12.11
N PRO A 136 -9.78 5.61 13.22
CA PRO A 136 -9.43 7.00 13.57
C PRO A 136 -7.92 7.23 13.73
N GLY A 137 -7.21 6.28 14.32
CA GLY A 137 -5.75 6.36 14.46
C GLY A 137 -5.03 6.37 13.11
N ILE A 138 -5.51 5.58 12.16
CA ILE A 138 -4.96 5.55 10.81
C ILE A 138 -5.23 6.88 10.09
N ILE A 139 -6.46 7.41 10.22
CA ILE A 139 -6.85 8.71 9.67
C ILE A 139 -5.95 9.82 10.23
N SER A 140 -5.71 9.84 11.56
CA SER A 140 -4.84 10.84 12.19
C SER A 140 -3.44 10.80 11.62
N HIS A 141 -2.82 9.62 11.56
CA HIS A 141 -1.48 9.47 11.00
C HIS A 141 -1.38 9.91 9.53
N ARG A 142 -2.41 9.61 8.71
CA ARG A 142 -2.44 10.06 7.32
C ARG A 142 -2.64 11.57 7.19
N LYS A 143 -3.42 12.19 8.07
CA LYS A 143 -3.57 13.66 8.13
C LYS A 143 -2.25 14.33 8.46
N GLU A 144 -1.53 13.85 9.48
CA GLU A 144 -0.18 14.35 9.82
C GLU A 144 0.78 14.27 8.62
N LYS A 145 0.74 13.15 7.89
CA LYS A 145 1.53 12.99 6.66
C LYS A 145 1.14 14.00 5.58
N ASN A 146 -0.16 14.24 5.38
CA ASN A 146 -0.65 15.22 4.43
C ASN A 146 -0.28 16.65 4.82
N GLU A 147 -0.29 16.98 6.10
CA GLU A 147 0.18 18.28 6.60
C GLU A 147 1.67 18.50 6.30
N ALA A 148 2.50 17.47 6.47
CA ALA A 148 3.91 17.52 6.09
C ALA A 148 4.07 17.75 4.58
N LEU A 149 3.36 16.97 3.76
CA LEU A 149 3.37 17.12 2.30
C LEU A 149 2.89 18.51 1.85
N ALA A 150 1.87 19.06 2.51
CA ALA A 150 1.36 20.41 2.22
C ALA A 150 2.38 21.52 2.47
N LYS A 151 3.30 21.30 3.43
CA LYS A 151 4.43 22.23 3.69
C LYS A 151 5.57 22.05 2.70
N ASP A 152 5.87 20.81 2.32
CA ASP A 152 6.98 20.48 1.44
C ASP A 152 6.71 20.86 -0.02
N ILE A 153 5.48 20.67 -0.50
CA ILE A 153 5.10 20.91 -1.91
C ILE A 153 5.42 22.33 -2.38
N PRO A 154 5.03 23.42 -1.66
CA PRO A 154 5.36 24.77 -2.07
C PRO A 154 6.86 25.05 -2.11
N GLN A 155 7.63 24.52 -1.14
CA GLN A 155 9.09 24.67 -1.10
C GLN A 155 9.76 23.99 -2.30
N LEU A 156 9.31 22.78 -2.63
CA LEU A 156 9.80 22.06 -3.81
C LEU A 156 9.41 22.77 -5.11
N GLN A 157 8.22 23.39 -5.16
CA GLN A 157 7.79 24.21 -6.30
C GLN A 157 8.68 25.43 -6.49
N GLU A 158 8.99 26.12 -5.40
CA GLU A 158 9.89 27.29 -5.43
C GLU A 158 11.31 26.89 -5.88
N LEU A 159 11.83 25.78 -5.34
CA LEU A 159 13.15 25.27 -5.73
C LEU A 159 13.20 24.83 -7.19
N ALA A 160 12.14 24.18 -7.69
CA ALA A 160 12.05 23.74 -9.08
C ALA A 160 11.90 24.92 -10.06
N GLY A 161 11.32 26.04 -9.60
CA GLY A 161 11.22 27.27 -10.39
C GLY A 161 12.49 28.12 -10.41
N LYS A 162 13.46 27.84 -9.55
CA LYS A 162 14.74 28.55 -9.52
C LYS A 162 15.64 27.99 -10.63
N VAL A 163 16.02 28.84 -11.57
CA VAL A 163 17.03 28.50 -12.56
C VAL A 163 18.35 28.22 -11.83
N TRP A 164 18.94 27.05 -12.08
CA TRP A 164 20.21 26.72 -11.49
C TRP A 164 21.28 27.66 -11.99
N LYS A 165 21.92 28.40 -11.07
CA LYS A 165 22.87 29.49 -11.39
C LYS A 165 24.01 29.08 -12.34
N LYS A 166 24.32 27.79 -12.44
CA LYS A 166 25.35 27.22 -13.30
C LYS A 166 24.78 26.51 -14.55
N GLU A 167 23.51 26.69 -14.87
CA GLU A 167 22.90 26.04 -16.02
C GLU A 167 23.52 26.52 -17.35
N ASP A 168 23.76 27.82 -17.44
CA ASP A 168 24.38 28.41 -18.63
C ASP A 168 25.83 27.99 -18.76
N GLU A 169 26.60 27.95 -17.65
CA GLU A 169 27.98 27.44 -17.64
C GLU A 169 28.03 25.96 -18.06
N LEU A 170 27.08 25.14 -17.59
CA LEU A 170 26.98 23.73 -18.00
C LEU A 170 26.65 23.57 -19.48
N LYS A 171 25.74 24.40 -20.03
CA LYS A 171 25.41 24.41 -21.46
C LYS A 171 26.62 24.80 -22.31
N GLN A 172 27.36 25.82 -21.86
CA GLN A 172 28.58 26.26 -22.55
C GLN A 172 29.64 25.17 -22.56
N LEU A 173 29.96 24.57 -21.40
CA LEU A 173 30.92 23.48 -21.28
C LEU A 173 30.54 22.25 -22.14
N LYS A 174 29.26 21.90 -22.18
CA LYS A 174 28.79 20.82 -23.09
C LYS A 174 28.96 21.15 -24.53
N SER A 175 28.75 22.40 -24.94
CA SER A 175 28.98 22.86 -26.32
C SER A 175 30.47 22.84 -26.69
N GLU A 176 31.33 23.31 -25.78
CA GLU A 176 32.77 23.25 -25.95
C GLU A 176 33.30 21.83 -26.05
N LEU A 177 32.83 20.91 -25.19
CA LEU A 177 33.16 19.50 -25.24
C LEU A 177 32.77 18.87 -26.59
N SER A 178 31.55 19.14 -27.05
CA SER A 178 31.09 18.64 -28.36
C SER A 178 31.88 19.18 -29.53
N ALA A 179 32.33 20.45 -29.44
CA ALA A 179 33.20 21.04 -30.47
C ALA A 179 34.62 20.44 -30.46
N LEU A 180 35.14 20.13 -29.27
CA LEU A 180 36.43 19.44 -29.10
C LEU A 180 36.37 18.01 -29.65
N ASP A 181 35.34 17.27 -29.33
CA ASP A 181 35.14 15.89 -29.82
C ASP A 181 35.10 15.86 -31.37
N ARG A 182 34.40 16.82 -31.96
CA ARG A 182 34.40 16.96 -33.46
C ARG A 182 35.78 17.24 -34.02
N LYS A 183 36.56 18.11 -33.37
CA LYS A 183 37.94 18.39 -33.79
C LYS A 183 38.81 17.15 -33.70
N ILE A 184 38.75 16.42 -32.60
CA ILE A 184 39.49 15.18 -32.41
C ILE A 184 39.11 14.14 -33.48
N GLN A 185 37.80 13.99 -33.76
CA GLN A 185 37.37 13.07 -34.82
C GLN A 185 37.87 13.47 -36.21
N LEU A 186 37.94 14.77 -36.51
CA LEU A 186 38.47 15.27 -37.78
C LEU A 186 40.00 15.09 -37.90
N GLU A 187 40.72 15.27 -36.79
CA GLU A 187 42.18 15.12 -36.77
C GLU A 187 42.63 13.66 -36.72
N LEU A 188 41.83 12.75 -36.12
CA LEU A 188 42.12 11.32 -36.05
C LEU A 188 41.50 10.51 -37.19
N ALA A 189 40.68 11.12 -38.05
CA ALA A 189 40.09 10.43 -39.17
C ALA A 189 41.21 10.08 -40.19
N PRO A 190 41.40 8.81 -40.54
CA PRO A 190 42.30 8.46 -41.62
C PRO A 190 41.79 9.08 -42.93
N PRO A 191 42.71 9.49 -43.88
CA PRO A 191 42.30 10.06 -45.15
C PRO A 191 41.37 9.08 -45.88
N ALA A 192 40.21 9.58 -46.26
CA ALA A 192 39.17 8.79 -46.89
C ALA A 192 39.67 8.10 -48.15
N PRO A 193 39.46 6.81 -48.38
CA PRO A 193 39.60 6.21 -49.68
C PRO A 193 38.48 6.73 -50.58
N VAL A 194 38.87 7.27 -51.72
CA VAL A 194 37.94 7.67 -52.75
C VAL A 194 37.37 6.41 -53.40
N SER A 195 36.11 6.13 -53.24
CA SER A 195 35.31 5.33 -54.18
C SER A 195 33.83 5.30 -53.76
N GLU A 196 33.01 5.87 -54.62
CA GLU A 196 31.74 5.42 -55.17
C GLU A 196 30.59 5.10 -54.22
N GLU A 197 29.59 5.93 -54.36
CA GLU A 197 28.14 5.72 -54.26
C GLU A 197 27.67 4.37 -53.72
N GLN A 198 27.03 4.42 -52.55
CA GLN A 198 25.73 3.74 -52.36
C GLN A 198 24.98 4.36 -51.17
N GLU A 199 23.84 4.95 -51.52
CA GLU A 199 22.80 5.35 -50.58
C GLU A 199 22.32 4.11 -49.78
N GLN A 200 22.46 4.16 -48.48
CA GLN A 200 21.59 3.37 -47.62
C GLN A 200 21.14 4.22 -46.42
N LYS A 201 19.88 4.57 -46.50
CA LYS A 201 19.07 5.04 -45.37
C LYS A 201 19.14 3.97 -44.27
N GLN A 202 19.68 4.31 -43.14
CA GLN A 202 19.40 3.55 -41.91
C GLN A 202 18.68 4.46 -40.94
N ASP A 203 17.43 4.06 -40.70
CA ASP A 203 16.55 4.61 -39.71
C ASP A 203 17.19 4.50 -38.32
N LEU A 204 17.25 5.64 -37.63
CA LEU A 204 17.51 5.66 -36.20
C LEU A 204 16.22 5.22 -35.47
N ASP A 205 16.15 3.94 -35.20
CA ASP A 205 15.14 3.41 -34.31
C ASP A 205 15.38 3.92 -32.89
N THR A 206 14.36 4.60 -32.45
CA THR A 206 14.15 5.15 -31.13
C THR A 206 14.18 4.03 -30.10
N PHE A 207 15.14 4.08 -29.19
CA PHE A 207 15.14 3.24 -27.98
C PHE A 207 13.97 3.66 -27.10
N LYS A 208 12.83 3.01 -27.30
CA LYS A 208 11.72 3.06 -26.34
C LYS A 208 12.13 2.29 -25.10
N LEU A 209 12.39 3.00 -24.01
CA LEU A 209 12.34 2.43 -22.68
C LEU A 209 10.90 1.95 -22.43
N GLU A 210 10.68 0.67 -22.56
CA GLU A 210 9.46 0.04 -22.05
C GLU A 210 9.48 0.13 -20.53
N THR A 211 8.65 1.01 -20.02
CA THR A 211 8.30 1.04 -18.60
C THR A 211 7.52 -0.23 -18.31
N ILE A 212 8.17 -1.18 -17.65
CA ILE A 212 7.49 -2.35 -17.09
C ILE A 212 6.50 -1.84 -16.06
N HIS A 213 5.24 -1.79 -16.41
CA HIS A 213 4.14 -1.64 -15.47
C HIS A 213 4.05 -2.94 -14.65
N THR A 214 4.77 -3.00 -13.55
CA THR A 214 4.43 -3.95 -12.49
C THR A 214 3.11 -3.50 -11.91
N VAL A 215 2.05 -4.16 -12.35
CA VAL A 215 0.74 -4.08 -11.69
C VAL A 215 0.93 -4.65 -10.29
N ASN A 216 0.96 -3.77 -9.31
CA ASN A 216 0.99 -4.17 -7.90
C ASN A 216 -0.45 -4.52 -7.49
N PRO A 217 -0.81 -5.81 -7.28
CA PRO A 217 -2.18 -6.21 -6.95
C PRO A 217 -2.60 -5.81 -5.53
N ASN A 218 -1.73 -5.14 -4.76
CA ASN A 218 -1.94 -4.80 -3.34
C ASN A 218 -2.39 -3.35 -3.09
N LYS A 219 -2.93 -2.64 -4.09
CA LYS A 219 -3.34 -1.23 -3.88
C LYS A 219 -4.45 -1.02 -2.84
N ASP A 220 -5.13 -2.07 -2.42
CA ASP A 220 -6.30 -1.99 -1.55
C ASP A 220 -6.06 -2.44 -0.09
N PHE A 221 -4.81 -2.75 0.29
CA PHE A 221 -4.49 -3.16 1.66
C PHE A 221 -3.94 -2.01 2.50
N ILE A 222 -4.62 -1.68 3.58
CA ILE A 222 -4.10 -0.82 4.63
C ILE A 222 -3.60 -1.73 5.75
N TYR A 223 -2.29 -1.97 5.79
CA TYR A 223 -1.65 -2.71 6.87
C TYR A 223 -1.53 -1.84 8.12
N ILE A 224 -2.12 -2.28 9.20
CA ILE A 224 -1.87 -1.72 10.52
C ILE A 224 -0.74 -2.55 11.13
N LYS A 225 0.49 -2.03 11.08
CA LYS A 225 1.63 -2.65 11.76
C LYS A 225 1.40 -2.55 13.28
N PRO A 226 1.47 -3.64 14.05
CA PRO A 226 1.42 -3.54 15.50
C PRO A 226 2.65 -2.75 15.99
N GLU A 227 2.44 -1.73 16.81
CA GLU A 227 3.53 -1.12 17.56
C GLU A 227 4.12 -2.18 18.47
N ASN A 228 5.39 -2.52 18.26
CA ASN A 228 6.16 -3.35 19.15
C ASN A 228 6.29 -2.62 20.49
N GLY A 229 5.45 -2.98 21.45
CA GLY A 229 5.67 -2.65 22.84
C GLY A 229 6.95 -3.33 23.31
N TYR A 230 8.04 -2.59 23.35
CA TYR A 230 9.28 -3.02 23.98
C TYR A 230 8.99 -3.24 25.47
N ASN A 231 8.80 -4.47 25.85
CA ASN A 231 8.81 -4.90 27.25
C ASN A 231 10.27 -4.88 27.72
N LYS A 232 10.69 -3.80 28.40
CA LYS A 232 11.95 -3.77 29.12
C LYS A 232 11.90 -4.81 30.23
N GLY A 233 12.53 -5.95 30.00
CA GLY A 233 12.76 -6.97 31.01
C GLY A 233 13.49 -6.38 32.21
N ARG A 234 12.86 -6.52 33.37
CA ARG A 234 13.51 -6.34 34.67
C ARG A 234 14.58 -7.41 34.83
N LYS A 235 15.81 -6.97 35.03
CA LYS A 235 16.86 -7.81 35.65
C LYS A 235 16.55 -7.98 37.15
N ILE A 236 16.57 -9.19 37.60
CA ILE A 236 17.00 -9.59 38.95
C ILE A 236 18.13 -10.58 38.72
#